data_52f8c9e498a8c1d191fd67465e71485d
#
_entry.id   52f8c9e498a8c1d191fd67465e71485d
#
_cell.length_a   1.000
_cell.length_b   1.000
_cell.length_c   1.000
_cell.angle_alpha   90.00
_cell.angle_beta   90.00
_cell.angle_gamma   90.00
#
_symmetry.space_group_name_H-M   'P 1'
#
loop_
_entity.id
_entity.type
_entity.pdbx_description
1 polymer ?
#
loop_
_entity_poly.entity_id
_entity_poly.type
_entity_poly.pdbx_seq_one_letter_code
_entity_poly.pdbx_strand_id
1 'polypeptide(L)'
;YKTPMAYRVTIAEGLTSWQVLEGLKNADFLEGAAGDVPAEGSLAPDSYEVSRGSSIARMIERMTLAQETILAELWELRDGDLPLSTPQEALTLASIIEKETGVSSERELVASVFVNRLQRGMKLQTDPTVIYGITNGQGGLGRGLRQSELRRETPYNTYRIPALPPTPIANPGYAAIKAALQPGQS
;
A
#
# COMPACT_ATOMS: atom_id res chain seq x y z
N TYR A 1 -12.47 -28.03 29.33
CA TYR A 1 -11.94 -27.56 28.03
C TYR A 1 -11.51 -26.10 28.18
N LYS A 2 -10.17 -25.83 28.19
CA LYS A 2 -9.68 -24.46 28.10
C LYS A 2 -9.87 -23.97 26.66
N THR A 3 -10.63 -22.91 26.46
CA THR A 3 -10.71 -22.22 25.18
C THR A 3 -9.30 -21.81 24.74
N PRO A 4 -8.85 -22.14 23.54
CA PRO A 4 -7.54 -21.71 23.07
C PRO A 4 -7.45 -20.19 23.15
N MET A 5 -6.34 -19.69 23.69
CA MET A 5 -6.13 -18.26 23.80
C MET A 5 -5.89 -17.70 22.39
N ALA A 6 -6.78 -16.83 21.92
CA ALA A 6 -6.64 -16.14 20.66
C ALA A 6 -5.72 -14.92 20.83
N TYR A 7 -4.83 -14.73 19.87
CA TYR A 7 -3.97 -13.56 19.77
C TYR A 7 -4.47 -12.69 18.59
N ARG A 8 -4.19 -11.42 18.66
CA ARG A 8 -4.55 -10.49 17.58
C ARG A 8 -3.27 -9.88 17.01
N VAL A 9 -3.13 -9.97 15.68
CA VAL A 9 -2.10 -9.29 14.92
C VAL A 9 -2.76 -8.13 14.21
N THR A 10 -2.32 -6.92 14.48
CA THR A 10 -2.82 -5.72 13.80
C THR A 10 -1.78 -5.24 12.80
N ILE A 11 -2.17 -5.21 11.53
CA ILE A 11 -1.36 -4.71 10.43
C ILE A 11 -1.90 -3.34 10.05
N ALA A 12 -1.12 -2.30 10.35
CA ALA A 12 -1.50 -0.93 10.07
C ALA A 12 -1.49 -0.64 8.55
N GLU A 13 -2.38 0.24 8.13
CA GLU A 13 -2.40 0.77 6.77
C GLU A 13 -1.12 1.55 6.47
N GLY A 14 -0.61 1.45 5.26
CA GLY A 14 0.56 2.20 4.82
C GLY A 14 1.91 1.59 5.19
N LEU A 15 1.96 0.43 5.81
CA LEU A 15 3.20 -0.31 5.99
C LEU A 15 3.66 -0.92 4.67
N THR A 16 4.97 -0.98 4.47
CA THR A 16 5.55 -1.75 3.36
C THR A 16 5.48 -3.25 3.68
N SER A 17 5.57 -4.07 2.65
CA SER A 17 5.56 -5.54 2.84
C SER A 17 6.75 -6.01 3.67
N TRP A 18 7.91 -5.35 3.54
CA TRP A 18 9.06 -5.62 4.41
C TRP A 18 8.75 -5.33 5.88
N GLN A 19 8.12 -4.19 6.18
CA GLN A 19 7.73 -3.84 7.55
C GLN A 19 6.71 -4.81 8.12
N VAL A 20 5.74 -5.25 7.32
CA VAL A 20 4.75 -6.25 7.72
C VAL A 20 5.45 -7.56 8.08
N LEU A 21 6.35 -8.04 7.22
CA LEU A 21 7.07 -9.29 7.44
C LEU A 21 7.94 -9.23 8.71
N GLU A 22 8.65 -8.13 8.94
CA GLU A 22 9.43 -7.92 10.16
C GLU A 22 8.55 -7.95 11.42
N GLY A 23 7.37 -7.34 11.36
CA GLY A 23 6.39 -7.41 12.44
C GLY A 23 5.92 -8.84 12.74
N LEU A 24 5.67 -9.64 11.70
CA LEU A 24 5.27 -11.04 11.87
C LEU A 24 6.39 -11.89 12.46
N LYS A 25 7.63 -11.67 12.05
CA LYS A 25 8.81 -12.35 12.61
C LYS A 25 8.99 -12.09 14.11
N ASN A 26 8.63 -10.89 14.56
CA ASN A 26 8.78 -10.47 15.94
C ASN A 26 7.59 -10.86 16.84
N ALA A 27 6.55 -11.47 16.28
CA ALA A 27 5.40 -11.93 17.03
C ALA A 27 5.70 -13.31 17.66
N ASP A 28 5.83 -13.36 18.97
CA ASP A 28 6.23 -14.57 19.73
C ASP A 28 5.28 -15.76 19.55
N PHE A 29 4.04 -15.51 19.19
CA PHE A 29 3.01 -16.53 19.01
C PHE A 29 2.90 -17.06 17.59
N LEU A 30 3.67 -16.51 16.64
CA LEU A 30 3.75 -17.01 15.27
C LEU A 30 5.02 -17.85 15.09
N GLU A 31 4.94 -18.85 14.25
CA GLU A 31 6.01 -19.82 14.01
C GLU A 31 6.31 -20.00 12.52
N GLY A 32 7.45 -20.60 12.26
CA GLY A 32 7.85 -20.97 10.91
C GLY A 32 8.71 -19.93 10.20
N ALA A 33 9.16 -20.30 9.02
CA ALA A 33 9.99 -19.45 8.18
C ALA A 33 9.15 -18.31 7.59
N ALA A 34 9.73 -17.12 7.56
CA ALA A 34 9.08 -15.94 6.99
C ALA A 34 9.06 -15.97 5.45
N GLY A 35 10.04 -16.63 4.84
CA GLY A 35 10.19 -16.63 3.38
C GLY A 35 10.61 -15.26 2.84
N ASP A 36 10.40 -15.08 1.54
CA ASP A 36 10.71 -13.83 0.85
C ASP A 36 9.70 -12.74 1.20
N VAL A 37 10.10 -11.48 1.05
CA VAL A 37 9.20 -10.35 1.21
C VAL A 37 8.10 -10.43 0.16
N PRO A 38 6.81 -10.42 0.55
CA PRO A 38 5.71 -10.44 -0.41
C PRO A 38 5.72 -9.22 -1.32
N ALA A 39 5.05 -9.35 -2.48
CA ALA A 39 4.91 -8.23 -3.42
C ALA A 39 4.32 -7.01 -2.72
N GLU A 40 4.85 -5.82 -3.02
CA GLU A 40 4.36 -4.59 -2.41
C GLU A 40 2.90 -4.33 -2.78
N GLY A 41 2.12 -3.92 -1.80
CA GLY A 41 0.68 -3.68 -1.95
C GLY A 41 -0.21 -4.91 -1.84
N SER A 42 0.36 -6.11 -1.76
CA SER A 42 -0.38 -7.37 -1.81
C SER A 42 -1.01 -7.82 -0.50
N LEU A 43 -0.74 -7.13 0.60
CA LEU A 43 -1.16 -7.53 1.94
C LEU A 43 -2.24 -6.60 2.48
N ALA A 44 -3.42 -7.13 2.81
CA ALA A 44 -4.50 -6.32 3.34
C ALA A 44 -4.23 -5.91 4.80
N PRO A 45 -4.18 -4.59 5.10
CA PRO A 45 -4.16 -4.12 6.48
C PRO A 45 -5.46 -4.47 7.19
N ASP A 46 -5.36 -5.07 8.36
CA ASP A 46 -6.50 -5.42 9.22
C ASP A 46 -5.98 -5.93 10.57
N SER A 47 -6.90 -6.24 11.47
CA SER A 47 -6.63 -7.00 12.68
C SER A 47 -7.03 -8.44 12.47
N TYR A 48 -6.06 -9.34 12.60
CA TYR A 48 -6.24 -10.78 12.35
C TYR A 48 -6.18 -11.55 13.66
N GLU A 49 -7.16 -12.40 13.92
CA GLU A 49 -7.12 -13.33 15.04
C GLU A 49 -6.34 -14.59 14.66
N VAL A 50 -5.44 -15.00 15.51
CA VAL A 50 -4.58 -16.18 15.33
C VAL A 50 -4.44 -16.97 16.62
N SER A 51 -4.16 -18.26 16.48
CA SER A 51 -3.79 -19.12 17.61
C SER A 51 -2.27 -19.15 17.78
N ARG A 52 -1.80 -19.42 19.00
CA ARG A 52 -0.39 -19.66 19.24
C ARG A 52 0.13 -20.81 18.38
N GLY A 53 1.27 -20.62 17.74
CA GLY A 53 1.85 -21.59 16.84
C GLY A 53 1.35 -21.49 15.40
N SER A 54 0.50 -20.50 15.09
CA SER A 54 0.09 -20.23 13.71
C SER A 54 1.29 -19.87 12.84
N SER A 55 1.27 -20.34 11.60
CA SER A 55 2.37 -20.16 10.65
C SER A 55 2.38 -18.73 10.09
N ILE A 56 3.59 -18.14 10.02
CA ILE A 56 3.80 -16.86 9.32
C ILE A 56 3.37 -16.96 7.87
N ALA A 57 3.68 -18.07 7.18
CA ALA A 57 3.30 -18.29 5.80
C ALA A 57 1.78 -18.26 5.60
N ARG A 58 1.03 -18.90 6.48
CA ARG A 58 -0.44 -18.87 6.44
C ARG A 58 -1.01 -17.48 6.71
N MET A 59 -0.38 -16.73 7.58
CA MET A 59 -0.74 -15.35 7.85
C MET A 59 -0.61 -14.49 6.58
N ILE A 60 0.50 -14.65 5.88
CA ILE A 60 0.75 -13.96 4.61
C ILE A 60 -0.29 -14.38 3.55
N GLU A 61 -0.63 -15.66 3.44
CA GLU A 61 -1.67 -16.14 2.52
C GLU A 61 -3.03 -15.50 2.82
N ARG A 62 -3.42 -15.41 4.08
CA ARG A 62 -4.68 -14.76 4.49
C ARG A 62 -4.72 -13.29 4.09
N MET A 63 -3.63 -12.56 4.34
CA MET A 63 -3.54 -11.14 3.99
C MET A 63 -3.53 -10.93 2.48
N THR A 64 -2.87 -11.80 1.74
CA THR A 64 -2.82 -11.75 0.27
C THR A 64 -4.20 -11.99 -0.32
N LEU A 65 -4.88 -13.03 0.13
CA LEU A 65 -6.23 -13.36 -0.34
C LEU A 65 -7.24 -12.25 -0.01
N ALA A 66 -7.13 -11.68 1.19
CA ALA A 66 -7.98 -10.56 1.59
C ALA A 66 -7.79 -9.34 0.67
N GLN A 67 -6.55 -9.00 0.32
CA GLN A 67 -6.26 -7.88 -0.56
C GLN A 67 -6.74 -8.13 -2.00
N GLU A 68 -6.53 -9.33 -2.51
CA GLU A 68 -7.05 -9.73 -3.82
C GLU A 68 -8.56 -9.59 -3.91
N THR A 69 -9.27 -10.03 -2.86
CA THR A 69 -10.74 -9.95 -2.79
C THR A 69 -11.20 -8.48 -2.77
N ILE A 70 -10.60 -7.64 -1.94
CA ILE A 70 -10.92 -6.21 -1.86
C ILE A 70 -10.69 -5.54 -3.22
N LEU A 71 -9.54 -5.78 -3.81
CA LEU A 71 -9.17 -5.15 -5.09
C LEU A 71 -10.13 -5.58 -6.21
N ALA A 72 -10.45 -6.87 -6.30
CA ALA A 72 -11.37 -7.38 -7.31
C ALA A 72 -12.78 -6.79 -7.18
N GLU A 73 -13.31 -6.72 -5.97
CA GLU A 73 -14.64 -6.14 -5.71
C GLU A 73 -14.68 -4.65 -6.05
N LEU A 74 -13.70 -3.88 -5.60
CA LEU A 74 -13.67 -2.44 -5.84
C LEU A 74 -13.37 -2.10 -7.30
N TRP A 75 -12.57 -2.92 -7.97
CA TRP A 75 -12.31 -2.74 -9.41
C TRP A 75 -13.58 -2.83 -10.24
N GLU A 76 -14.48 -3.77 -9.92
CA GLU A 76 -15.78 -3.91 -10.61
C GLU A 76 -16.70 -2.70 -10.38
N LEU A 77 -16.54 -2.02 -9.23
CA LEU A 77 -17.34 -0.86 -8.86
C LEU A 77 -16.69 0.49 -9.22
N ARG A 78 -15.59 0.45 -9.97
CA ARG A 78 -14.85 1.66 -10.32
C ARG A 78 -15.66 2.63 -11.15
N ASP A 79 -15.38 3.91 -10.98
CA ASP A 79 -15.94 4.97 -11.83
C ASP A 79 -15.49 4.77 -13.28
N GLY A 80 -16.30 5.25 -14.23
CA GLY A 80 -15.90 5.34 -15.63
C GLY A 80 -14.79 6.37 -15.83
N ASP A 81 -14.10 6.27 -16.96
CA ASP A 81 -13.12 7.27 -17.42
C ASP A 81 -11.90 7.50 -16.47
N LEU A 82 -11.57 6.52 -15.64
CA LEU A 82 -10.35 6.57 -14.85
C LEU A 82 -9.10 6.32 -15.72
N PRO A 83 -7.98 7.02 -15.44
CA PRO A 83 -6.73 6.83 -16.16
C PRO A 83 -5.96 5.58 -15.64
N LEU A 84 -6.68 4.52 -15.34
CA LEU A 84 -6.19 3.27 -14.79
C LEU A 84 -6.65 2.13 -15.69
N SER A 85 -5.71 1.38 -16.23
CA SER A 85 -5.99 0.27 -17.16
C SER A 85 -6.12 -1.07 -16.48
N THR A 86 -5.50 -1.24 -15.32
CA THR A 86 -5.44 -2.52 -14.60
C THR A 86 -5.73 -2.34 -13.10
N PRO A 87 -6.20 -3.40 -12.42
CA PRO A 87 -6.31 -3.38 -10.97
C PRO A 87 -4.98 -3.08 -10.25
N GLN A 88 -3.86 -3.50 -10.80
CA GLN A 88 -2.53 -3.24 -10.23
C GLN A 88 -2.17 -1.75 -10.25
N GLU A 89 -2.54 -1.04 -11.31
CA GLU A 89 -2.38 0.42 -11.35
C GLU A 89 -3.25 1.12 -10.30
N ALA A 90 -4.45 0.62 -10.07
CA ALA A 90 -5.32 1.11 -9.00
C ALA A 90 -4.70 0.90 -7.62
N LEU A 91 -4.09 -0.25 -7.39
CA LEU A 91 -3.40 -0.56 -6.14
C LEU A 91 -2.18 0.35 -5.93
N THR A 92 -1.43 0.61 -6.99
CA THR A 92 -0.30 1.55 -6.97
C THR A 92 -0.75 2.95 -6.59
N LEU A 93 -1.79 3.48 -7.24
CA LEU A 93 -2.36 4.78 -6.90
C LEU A 93 -2.88 4.81 -5.47
N ALA A 94 -3.58 3.77 -5.04
CA ALA A 94 -4.09 3.65 -3.68
C ALA A 94 -2.97 3.72 -2.63
N SER A 95 -1.83 3.09 -2.92
CA SER A 95 -0.67 3.13 -2.01
C SER A 95 -0.10 4.53 -1.86
N ILE A 96 -0.13 5.33 -2.92
CA ILE A 96 0.30 6.74 -2.88
C ILE A 96 -0.69 7.57 -2.06
N ILE A 97 -1.99 7.39 -2.29
CA ILE A 97 -3.04 8.05 -1.52
C ILE A 97 -2.90 7.72 -0.02
N GLU A 98 -2.66 6.46 0.30
CA GLU A 98 -2.48 6.00 1.68
C GLU A 98 -1.29 6.69 2.36
N LYS A 99 -0.19 6.86 1.66
CA LYS A 99 1.00 7.53 2.20
C LYS A 99 0.88 9.05 2.25
N GLU A 100 0.02 9.63 1.42
CA GLU A 100 -0.16 11.07 1.35
C GLU A 100 -1.05 11.59 2.47
N THR A 101 -2.11 10.88 2.83
CA THR A 101 -3.02 11.29 3.90
C THR A 101 -3.54 10.13 4.74
N GLY A 102 -3.53 10.33 6.08
CA GLY A 102 -4.24 9.47 7.02
C GLY A 102 -5.60 10.04 7.44
N VAL A 103 -5.99 11.20 6.90
CA VAL A 103 -7.24 11.88 7.25
C VAL A 103 -8.35 11.43 6.31
N SER A 104 -9.37 10.75 6.84
CA SER A 104 -10.44 10.17 6.03
C SER A 104 -11.22 11.21 5.22
N SER A 105 -11.40 12.41 5.74
CA SER A 105 -12.12 13.50 5.07
C SER A 105 -11.35 14.10 3.87
N GLU A 106 -10.05 13.91 3.81
CA GLU A 106 -9.19 14.42 2.72
C GLU A 106 -8.93 13.40 1.62
N ARG A 107 -9.19 12.12 1.89
CA ARG A 107 -8.76 11.03 1.03
C ARG A 107 -9.32 11.09 -0.39
N GLU A 108 -10.60 11.38 -0.53
CA GLU A 108 -11.24 11.51 -1.85
C GLU A 108 -10.69 12.70 -2.63
N LEU A 109 -10.43 13.83 -1.97
CA LEU A 109 -9.84 15.01 -2.59
C LEU A 109 -8.42 14.72 -3.07
N VAL A 110 -7.60 14.08 -2.26
CA VAL A 110 -6.24 13.66 -2.63
C VAL A 110 -6.29 12.73 -3.84
N ALA A 111 -7.19 11.75 -3.82
CA ALA A 111 -7.40 10.84 -4.94
C ALA A 111 -7.78 11.60 -6.22
N SER A 112 -8.69 12.55 -6.15
CA SER A 112 -9.12 13.33 -7.32
C SER A 112 -7.99 14.17 -7.91
N VAL A 113 -7.11 14.72 -7.09
CA VAL A 113 -5.93 15.47 -7.55
C VAL A 113 -5.00 14.57 -8.35
N PHE A 114 -4.67 13.38 -7.85
CA PHE A 114 -3.79 12.45 -8.55
C PHE A 114 -4.42 11.89 -9.82
N VAL A 115 -5.71 11.54 -9.78
CA VAL A 115 -6.45 11.10 -10.97
C VAL A 115 -6.44 12.17 -12.05
N ASN A 116 -6.72 13.42 -11.69
CA ASN A 116 -6.69 14.54 -12.64
C ASN A 116 -5.30 14.74 -13.24
N ARG A 117 -4.25 14.64 -12.46
CA ARG A 117 -2.87 14.74 -12.97
C ARG A 117 -2.54 13.61 -13.95
N LEU A 118 -2.91 12.39 -13.63
CA LEU A 118 -2.71 11.25 -14.54
C LEU A 118 -3.47 11.43 -15.85
N GLN A 119 -4.72 11.89 -15.81
CA GLN A 119 -5.52 12.16 -17.01
C GLN A 119 -4.90 13.22 -17.90
N ARG A 120 -4.23 14.19 -17.32
CA ARG A 120 -3.58 15.31 -18.05
C ARG A 120 -2.13 15.03 -18.41
N GLY A 121 -1.61 13.84 -18.12
CA GLY A 121 -0.20 13.51 -18.34
C GLY A 121 0.76 14.31 -17.45
N MET A 122 0.28 14.81 -16.33
CA MET A 122 1.09 15.58 -15.38
C MET A 122 1.82 14.66 -14.41
N LYS A 123 2.98 15.09 -13.95
CA LYS A 123 3.75 14.40 -12.90
C LYS A 123 2.98 14.44 -11.59
N LEU A 124 3.00 13.34 -10.83
CA LEU A 124 2.30 13.27 -9.55
C LEU A 124 2.98 14.12 -8.46
N GLN A 125 4.30 14.24 -8.50
CA GLN A 125 5.09 15.10 -7.61
C GLN A 125 4.81 14.85 -6.13
N THR A 126 4.99 13.62 -5.70
CA THR A 126 4.74 13.18 -4.33
C THR A 126 6.00 12.59 -3.70
N ASP A 127 6.36 13.07 -2.51
CA ASP A 127 7.57 12.68 -1.79
C ASP A 127 7.61 11.18 -1.43
N PRO A 128 6.51 10.55 -0.99
CA PRO A 128 6.53 9.14 -0.61
C PRO A 128 7.07 8.18 -1.67
N THR A 129 6.85 8.44 -2.94
CA THR A 129 7.38 7.60 -4.03
C THR A 129 8.89 7.72 -4.14
N VAL A 130 9.43 8.92 -3.96
CA VAL A 130 10.88 9.17 -3.98
C VAL A 130 11.55 8.45 -2.81
N ILE A 131 10.96 8.58 -1.63
CA ILE A 131 11.44 7.90 -0.41
C ILE A 131 11.47 6.39 -0.61
N TYR A 132 10.41 5.81 -1.16
CA TYR A 132 10.35 4.38 -1.45
C TYR A 132 11.46 3.93 -2.41
N GLY A 133 11.70 4.69 -3.45
CA GLY A 133 12.79 4.42 -4.40
C GLY A 133 14.18 4.42 -3.77
N ILE A 134 14.40 5.23 -2.72
CA ILE A 134 15.65 5.29 -1.97
C ILE A 134 15.77 4.14 -0.98
N THR A 135 14.71 3.87 -0.22
CA THR A 135 14.72 2.88 0.88
C THR A 135 14.44 1.45 0.46
N ASN A 136 13.94 1.23 -0.76
CA ASN A 136 13.43 -0.05 -1.24
C ASN A 136 12.37 -0.67 -0.30
N GLY A 137 11.60 0.19 0.36
CA GLY A 137 10.56 -0.24 1.28
C GLY A 137 11.05 -0.72 2.65
N GLN A 138 12.35 -0.59 2.95
CA GLN A 138 12.91 -1.06 4.22
C GLN A 138 12.77 -0.06 5.36
N GLY A 139 11.75 0.79 5.31
CA GLY A 139 11.43 1.75 6.36
C GLY A 139 11.39 3.18 5.88
N GLY A 140 11.37 4.11 6.84
CA GLY A 140 11.42 5.54 6.56
C GLY A 140 12.84 6.01 6.27
N LEU A 141 12.94 7.18 5.62
CA LEU A 141 14.23 7.77 5.30
C LEU A 141 14.97 8.29 6.55
N GLY A 142 14.24 8.65 7.61
CA GLY A 142 14.80 9.17 8.86
C GLY A 142 15.34 10.60 8.76
N ARG A 143 15.17 11.26 7.63
CA ARG A 143 15.58 12.63 7.33
C ARG A 143 14.76 13.21 6.19
N GLY A 144 14.89 14.48 5.90
CA GLY A 144 14.27 15.09 4.73
C GLY A 144 14.92 14.64 3.41
N LEU A 145 14.19 14.77 2.32
CA LEU A 145 14.72 14.55 0.98
C LEU A 145 15.71 15.63 0.60
N ARG A 146 16.77 15.23 -0.08
CA ARG A 146 17.78 16.15 -0.63
C ARG A 146 17.38 16.62 -2.03
N GLN A 147 17.81 17.81 -2.41
CA GLN A 147 17.57 18.35 -3.76
C GLN A 147 18.11 17.43 -4.87
N SER A 148 19.27 16.81 -4.63
CA SER A 148 19.88 15.85 -5.56
C SER A 148 19.00 14.61 -5.74
N GLU A 149 18.32 14.18 -4.70
CA GLU A 149 17.39 13.02 -4.74
C GLU A 149 16.13 13.35 -5.52
N LEU A 150 15.60 14.56 -5.35
CA LEU A 150 14.43 15.03 -6.13
C LEU A 150 14.72 15.21 -7.62
N ARG A 151 15.99 15.42 -7.99
CA ARG A 151 16.40 15.59 -9.39
C ARG A 151 16.84 14.30 -10.07
N ARG A 152 17.10 13.24 -9.31
CA ARG A 152 17.58 11.96 -9.85
C ARG A 152 16.48 11.27 -10.65
N GLU A 153 16.80 10.82 -11.84
CA GLU A 153 15.90 10.03 -12.67
C GLU A 153 15.86 8.57 -12.16
N THR A 154 14.77 8.21 -11.53
CA THR A 154 14.49 6.83 -11.10
C THR A 154 13.04 6.49 -11.45
N PRO A 155 12.70 5.20 -11.59
CA PRO A 155 11.31 4.80 -11.87
C PRO A 155 10.30 5.23 -10.80
N TYR A 156 10.77 5.48 -9.57
CA TYR A 156 9.92 5.90 -8.44
C TYR A 156 9.87 7.42 -8.24
N ASN A 157 10.66 8.18 -8.97
CA ASN A 157 10.68 9.63 -8.79
C ASN A 157 9.57 10.31 -9.58
N THR A 158 8.44 10.56 -8.93
CA THR A 158 7.27 11.19 -9.54
C THR A 158 7.42 12.68 -9.82
N TYR A 159 8.53 13.29 -9.40
CA TYR A 159 8.93 14.63 -9.87
C TYR A 159 9.57 14.59 -11.26
N ARG A 160 9.96 13.40 -11.73
CA ARG A 160 10.66 13.23 -13.02
C ARG A 160 9.85 12.42 -14.03
N ILE A 161 8.97 11.54 -13.59
CA ILE A 161 8.14 10.69 -14.46
C ILE A 161 6.70 11.21 -14.50
N PRO A 162 6.05 11.27 -15.69
CA PRO A 162 4.66 11.72 -15.83
C PRO A 162 3.66 10.56 -15.72
N ALA A 163 3.91 9.59 -14.84
CA ALA A 163 3.12 8.38 -14.71
C ALA A 163 3.19 7.84 -13.29
N LEU A 164 2.47 6.74 -13.03
CA LEU A 164 2.59 5.97 -11.81
C LEU A 164 3.98 5.31 -11.71
N PRO A 165 4.51 5.10 -10.50
CA PRO A 165 5.69 4.26 -10.32
C PRO A 165 5.38 2.81 -10.70
N PRO A 166 6.42 1.96 -10.87
CA PRO A 166 6.22 0.61 -11.40
C PRO A 166 5.51 -0.36 -10.46
N THR A 167 5.49 -0.06 -9.15
CA THR A 167 4.83 -0.89 -8.14
C THR A 167 4.13 0.00 -7.11
N PRO A 168 3.20 -0.57 -6.31
CA PRO A 168 2.78 0.09 -5.06
C PRO A 168 3.99 0.42 -4.18
N ILE A 169 3.85 1.39 -3.31
CA ILE A 169 4.89 1.85 -2.37
C ILE A 169 4.58 1.49 -0.91
N ALA A 170 3.43 0.90 -0.68
CA ALA A 170 2.96 0.45 0.62
C ALA A 170 1.77 -0.48 0.42
N ASN A 171 1.27 -1.05 1.53
CA ASN A 171 0.03 -1.82 1.52
C ASN A 171 -1.13 -0.88 1.88
N PRO A 172 -1.98 -0.51 0.90
CA PRO A 172 -3.10 0.38 1.16
C PRO A 172 -4.28 -0.37 1.79
N GLY A 173 -5.05 0.33 2.61
CA GLY A 173 -6.30 -0.17 3.15
C GLY A 173 -7.46 -0.03 2.18
N TYR A 174 -8.61 -0.60 2.56
CA TYR A 174 -9.85 -0.57 1.79
C TYR A 174 -10.24 0.85 1.35
N ALA A 175 -10.19 1.81 2.27
CA ALA A 175 -10.62 3.18 2.00
C ALA A 175 -9.75 3.89 0.95
N ALA A 176 -8.44 3.64 0.95
CA ALA A 176 -7.53 4.20 -0.05
C ALA A 176 -7.75 3.57 -1.44
N ILE A 177 -7.99 2.27 -1.51
CA ILE A 177 -8.31 1.57 -2.76
C ILE A 177 -9.65 2.09 -3.32
N LYS A 178 -10.65 2.23 -2.45
CA LYS A 178 -11.95 2.79 -2.84
C LYS A 178 -11.80 4.22 -3.36
N ALA A 179 -11.03 5.06 -2.69
CA ALA A 179 -10.79 6.44 -3.13
C ALA A 179 -10.08 6.51 -4.49
N ALA A 180 -9.13 5.61 -4.76
CA ALA A 180 -8.46 5.53 -6.05
C ALA A 180 -9.43 5.20 -7.21
N LEU A 181 -10.41 4.35 -6.93
CA LEU A 181 -11.38 3.85 -7.93
C LEU A 181 -12.68 4.65 -7.96
N GLN A 182 -12.99 5.39 -6.93
CA GLN A 182 -14.15 6.28 -6.81
C GLN A 182 -13.70 7.61 -6.22
N PRO A 183 -12.86 8.37 -6.94
CA PRO A 183 -12.38 9.67 -6.46
C PRO A 183 -13.53 10.66 -6.38
N GLY A 184 -13.50 11.51 -5.37
CA GLY A 184 -14.47 12.59 -5.25
C GLY A 184 -14.40 13.54 -6.44
N GLN A 185 -15.53 14.14 -6.78
CA GLN A 185 -15.55 15.22 -7.79
C GLN A 185 -14.94 16.47 -7.19
N SER A 186 -13.92 17.01 -7.83
CA SER A 186 -13.32 18.30 -7.48
C SER A 186 -14.11 19.45 -8.14
#